data_5de466587714bfccb9f3773411587d01
#
_entry.id   5de466587714bfccb9f3773411587d01
#
_cell.length_a   1.000
_cell.length_b   1.000
_cell.length_c   1.000
_cell.angle_alpha   90.00
_cell.angle_beta   90.00
_cell.angle_gamma   90.00
#
_symmetry.space_group_name_H-M   'P 1'
#
loop_
_entity.id
_entity.type
_entity.pdbx_description
1 polymer ?
#
loop_
_entity_poly.entity_id
_entity_poly.type
_entity_poly.pdbx_seq_one_letter_code
_entity_poly.pdbx_strand_id
1 'polypeptide(L)'
;YAAFMDAAKTEREAVTYTVAAAEKAGFRPLTPGMTLKAGDKVYRNNRGKSILLAIIGEESLNAGMNICAAHIDSPRLDIKPNPLYEDSEIAYLKTHYYGGIKKYQWTTVPLALHGVVYKKNGEVITVTIGEKDTDPVLCVSDLLIHLSGDQMKKTLAEGIAGEQLNVIMGTIPLPDDDGADRVKLAVLNLLHETYGIIEEDFLSAELTIVPAGKCREVGLDRSLLGAYGHDDRVCSYAALAPLLAMGTPAKTAVCVLADKEEIGSVGVSGMQSYCFETFVRDLCDAQGASLDRCFENAFCLSADVTNAFDPNFAETCDKRNNSRLNYGVGICKYTGSRGKGGASDASAEAMGYVRSLFENAGVMWQSATLGKVDQGGGGTVAAYMANRNIVTVDAGVPVLCMHAPWELVSKFDCYMTMKAMTAVYAGK
;
A
#
# COMPACT_ATOMS: atom_id res chain seq x y z
N TYR A 1 5.37 11.05 -9.13
CA TYR A 1 4.83 10.40 -7.94
C TYR A 1 3.36 10.79 -7.72
N ALA A 2 3.00 12.10 -7.69
CA ALA A 2 1.62 12.52 -7.50
C ALA A 2 0.64 11.87 -8.49
N ALA A 3 1.02 11.74 -9.76
CA ALA A 3 0.21 11.06 -10.76
C ALA A 3 0.01 9.55 -10.47
N PHE A 4 1.01 8.90 -9.87
CA PHE A 4 0.86 7.52 -9.39
C PHE A 4 -0.15 7.44 -8.24
N MET A 5 -0.06 8.34 -7.26
CA MET A 5 -1.01 8.39 -6.14
C MET A 5 -2.46 8.63 -6.60
N ASP A 6 -2.64 9.47 -7.61
CA ASP A 6 -3.97 9.75 -8.18
C ASP A 6 -4.55 8.56 -8.96
N ALA A 7 -3.68 7.76 -9.59
CA ALA A 7 -4.08 6.65 -10.45
C ALA A 7 -4.16 5.30 -9.72
N ALA A 8 -3.62 5.20 -8.49
CA ALA A 8 -3.39 3.93 -7.81
C ALA A 8 -3.87 3.99 -6.35
N LYS A 9 -5.17 4.14 -6.14
CA LYS A 9 -5.74 4.20 -4.78
C LYS A 9 -5.97 2.83 -4.16
N THR A 10 -5.99 1.78 -4.97
CA THR A 10 -6.12 0.39 -4.54
C THR A 10 -4.92 -0.43 -5.03
N GLU A 11 -4.69 -1.59 -4.41
CA GLU A 11 -3.63 -2.51 -4.83
C GLU A 11 -3.81 -2.96 -6.30
N ARG A 12 -5.06 -3.15 -6.76
CA ARG A 12 -5.35 -3.51 -8.16
C ARG A 12 -4.97 -2.41 -9.14
N GLU A 13 -5.26 -1.18 -8.79
CA GLU A 13 -4.91 -0.01 -9.61
C GLU A 13 -3.39 0.21 -9.61
N ALA A 14 -2.73 0.02 -8.47
CA ALA A 14 -1.27 0.08 -8.36
C ALA A 14 -0.59 -0.98 -9.25
N VAL A 15 -1.12 -2.21 -9.27
CA VAL A 15 -0.63 -3.26 -10.18
C VAL A 15 -0.89 -2.89 -11.63
N THR A 16 -2.08 -2.39 -11.97
CA THR A 16 -2.42 -1.98 -13.34
C THR A 16 -1.48 -0.86 -13.84
N TYR A 17 -1.26 0.16 -13.02
CA TYR A 17 -0.32 1.23 -13.31
C TYR A 17 1.11 0.69 -13.51
N THR A 18 1.54 -0.19 -12.60
CA THR A 18 2.90 -0.77 -12.63
C THR A 18 3.11 -1.64 -13.87
N VAL A 19 2.15 -2.48 -14.26
CA VAL A 19 2.23 -3.28 -15.49
C VAL A 19 2.40 -2.39 -16.71
N ALA A 20 1.54 -1.36 -16.86
CA ALA A 20 1.61 -0.45 -17.99
C ALA A 20 2.97 0.30 -18.04
N ALA A 21 3.48 0.75 -16.90
CA ALA A 21 4.78 1.41 -16.81
C ALA A 21 5.95 0.45 -17.09
N ALA A 22 5.87 -0.79 -16.60
CA ALA A 22 6.88 -1.82 -16.82
C ALA A 22 6.96 -2.25 -18.30
N GLU A 23 5.83 -2.50 -18.95
CA GLU A 23 5.79 -2.84 -20.38
C GLU A 23 6.36 -1.72 -21.25
N LYS A 24 6.03 -0.46 -20.94
CA LYS A 24 6.63 0.71 -21.60
C LYS A 24 8.16 0.79 -21.40
N ALA A 25 8.67 0.29 -20.26
CA ALA A 25 10.11 0.23 -19.96
C ALA A 25 10.79 -1.05 -20.50
N GLY A 26 10.07 -1.88 -21.28
CA GLY A 26 10.58 -3.08 -21.92
C GLY A 26 10.52 -4.34 -21.08
N PHE A 27 9.79 -4.35 -19.98
CA PHE A 27 9.51 -5.57 -19.22
C PHE A 27 8.48 -6.43 -19.94
N ARG A 28 8.58 -7.74 -19.75
CA ARG A 28 7.64 -8.74 -20.29
C ARG A 28 7.22 -9.72 -19.20
N PRO A 29 6.05 -10.36 -19.30
CA PRO A 29 5.64 -11.36 -18.34
C PRO A 29 6.64 -12.51 -18.24
N LEU A 30 7.00 -12.89 -17.00
CA LEU A 30 7.79 -14.10 -16.74
C LEU A 30 6.90 -15.32 -16.85
N THR A 31 7.28 -16.25 -17.74
CA THR A 31 6.63 -17.55 -17.86
C THR A 31 7.62 -18.68 -17.54
N PRO A 32 7.16 -19.78 -16.93
CA PRO A 32 8.02 -20.93 -16.65
C PRO A 32 8.73 -21.45 -17.92
N GLY A 33 9.99 -21.84 -17.76
CA GLY A 33 10.80 -22.38 -18.86
C GLY A 33 11.43 -21.33 -19.79
N MET A 34 11.29 -20.04 -19.50
CA MET A 34 12.03 -19.00 -20.21
C MET A 34 13.55 -19.13 -19.97
N THR A 35 14.34 -18.88 -21.00
CA THR A 35 15.79 -18.61 -20.83
C THR A 35 16.00 -17.13 -20.65
N LEU A 36 16.76 -16.73 -19.64
CA LEU A 36 17.02 -15.34 -19.28
C LEU A 36 18.52 -15.05 -19.32
N LYS A 37 18.87 -13.89 -19.84
CA LYS A 37 20.25 -13.36 -19.92
C LYS A 37 20.36 -11.99 -19.25
N ALA A 38 21.55 -11.56 -18.96
CA ALA A 38 21.81 -10.22 -18.42
C ALA A 38 21.12 -9.13 -19.24
N GLY A 39 20.43 -8.23 -18.56
CA GLY A 39 19.63 -7.15 -19.13
C GLY A 39 18.18 -7.52 -19.46
N ASP A 40 17.78 -8.78 -19.41
CA ASP A 40 16.38 -9.16 -19.57
C ASP A 40 15.52 -8.58 -18.43
N LYS A 41 14.39 -7.98 -18.82
CA LYS A 41 13.43 -7.34 -17.92
C LYS A 41 12.15 -8.15 -17.88
N VAL A 42 11.80 -8.67 -16.70
CA VAL A 42 10.63 -9.54 -16.54
C VAL A 42 9.79 -9.14 -15.35
N TYR A 43 8.48 -9.45 -15.41
CA TYR A 43 7.58 -9.25 -14.28
C TYR A 43 6.61 -10.42 -14.11
N ARG A 44 6.08 -10.57 -12.90
CA ARG A 44 4.96 -11.45 -12.57
C ARG A 44 3.86 -10.67 -11.91
N ASN A 45 2.73 -10.54 -12.59
CA ASN A 45 1.47 -10.06 -12.02
C ASN A 45 0.82 -11.21 -11.23
N ASN A 46 0.75 -11.07 -9.92
CA ASN A 46 0.12 -12.06 -9.05
C ASN A 46 -1.34 -11.70 -8.82
N ARG A 47 -2.21 -12.20 -9.69
CA ARG A 47 -3.67 -12.08 -9.58
C ARG A 47 -4.22 -10.65 -9.60
N GLY A 48 -3.45 -9.70 -10.14
CA GLY A 48 -3.82 -8.28 -10.16
C GLY A 48 -3.77 -7.61 -8.78
N LYS A 49 -3.11 -8.21 -7.78
CA LYS A 49 -3.09 -7.71 -6.39
C LYS A 49 -1.69 -7.47 -5.83
N SER A 50 -0.70 -8.15 -6.35
CA SER A 50 0.72 -7.87 -6.10
C SER A 50 1.52 -8.09 -7.37
N ILE A 51 2.71 -7.48 -7.47
CA ILE A 51 3.56 -7.59 -8.65
C ILE A 51 5.03 -7.66 -8.26
N LEU A 52 5.77 -8.51 -8.97
CA LEU A 52 7.21 -8.69 -8.81
C LEU A 52 7.88 -8.40 -10.14
N LEU A 53 8.95 -7.60 -10.11
CA LEU A 53 9.71 -7.23 -11.32
C LEU A 53 11.18 -7.58 -11.11
N ALA A 54 11.87 -7.97 -12.16
CA ALA A 54 13.31 -8.23 -12.12
C ALA A 54 14.02 -7.74 -13.38
N ILE A 55 15.23 -7.21 -13.20
CA ILE A 55 16.21 -7.02 -14.27
C ILE A 55 17.35 -7.98 -13.99
N ILE A 56 17.59 -8.91 -14.91
CA ILE A 56 18.63 -9.92 -14.77
C ILE A 56 20.01 -9.26 -14.81
N GLY A 57 20.83 -9.55 -13.80
CA GLY A 57 22.19 -9.03 -13.67
C GLY A 57 23.19 -9.74 -14.53
N GLU A 58 24.43 -9.18 -14.54
CA GLU A 58 25.60 -9.80 -15.20
C GLU A 58 26.10 -11.02 -14.43
N GLU A 59 25.97 -10.99 -13.08
CA GLU A 59 26.35 -12.09 -12.20
C GLU A 59 25.25 -13.17 -12.14
N SER A 60 25.66 -14.41 -11.89
CA SER A 60 24.74 -15.52 -11.64
C SER A 60 23.88 -15.25 -10.41
N LEU A 61 22.63 -15.70 -10.42
CA LEU A 61 21.75 -15.66 -9.25
C LEU A 61 22.30 -16.42 -8.03
N ASN A 62 23.27 -17.32 -8.20
CA ASN A 62 24.00 -17.90 -7.07
C ASN A 62 24.80 -16.86 -6.25
N ALA A 63 25.16 -15.73 -6.85
CA ALA A 63 25.78 -14.60 -6.14
C ALA A 63 24.76 -13.73 -5.36
N GLY A 64 23.47 -14.07 -5.46
CA GLY A 64 22.37 -13.34 -4.83
C GLY A 64 21.75 -12.27 -5.74
N MET A 65 20.86 -11.49 -5.16
CA MET A 65 20.14 -10.40 -5.83
C MET A 65 19.98 -9.22 -4.87
N ASN A 66 19.75 -8.03 -5.44
CA ASN A 66 19.44 -6.82 -4.69
C ASN A 66 17.93 -6.54 -4.79
N ILE A 67 17.26 -6.53 -3.65
CA ILE A 67 15.80 -6.45 -3.56
C ILE A 67 15.40 -5.14 -2.91
N CYS A 68 14.40 -4.45 -3.48
CA CYS A 68 13.62 -3.44 -2.79
C CYS A 68 12.18 -3.94 -2.72
N ALA A 69 11.65 -4.07 -1.50
CA ALA A 69 10.31 -4.58 -1.25
C ALA A 69 9.48 -3.54 -0.50
N ALA A 70 8.24 -3.34 -0.91
CA ALA A 70 7.27 -2.42 -0.33
C ALA A 70 5.86 -2.99 -0.50
N HIS A 71 4.84 -2.39 0.13
CA HIS A 71 3.46 -2.82 -0.10
C HIS A 71 2.62 -1.76 -0.82
N ILE A 72 1.50 -2.18 -1.40
CA ILE A 72 0.61 -1.34 -2.22
C ILE A 72 -0.83 -1.30 -1.73
N ASP A 73 -1.17 -2.10 -0.72
CA ASP A 73 -2.43 -1.96 0.01
C ASP A 73 -2.33 -0.83 1.04
N SER A 74 -3.47 -0.30 1.47
CA SER A 74 -3.58 0.76 2.48
C SER A 74 -4.87 0.58 3.27
N PRO A 75 -4.97 1.10 4.50
CA PRO A 75 -6.18 1.03 5.30
C PRO A 75 -7.38 1.67 4.59
N ARG A 76 -8.55 1.02 4.65
CA ARG A 76 -9.76 1.40 3.89
C ARG A 76 -11.03 0.81 4.48
N LEU A 77 -12.17 1.05 3.82
CA LEU A 77 -13.42 0.39 4.14
C LEU A 77 -13.82 -0.54 3.01
N ASP A 78 -13.75 -1.86 3.22
CA ASP A 78 -14.21 -2.86 2.24
C ASP A 78 -15.72 -3.03 2.32
N ILE A 79 -16.38 -3.22 1.18
CA ILE A 79 -17.82 -3.46 1.10
C ILE A 79 -18.12 -4.90 1.53
N LYS A 80 -19.13 -5.09 2.38
CA LYS A 80 -19.58 -6.42 2.81
C LYS A 80 -20.26 -7.19 1.67
N PRO A 81 -20.36 -8.54 1.73
CA PRO A 81 -20.97 -9.34 0.66
C PRO A 81 -22.45 -9.05 0.37
N ASN A 82 -23.22 -8.66 1.38
CA ASN A 82 -24.61 -8.19 1.24
C ASN A 82 -24.69 -6.75 1.78
N PRO A 83 -24.26 -5.76 0.99
CA PRO A 83 -23.96 -4.44 1.53
C PRO A 83 -25.14 -3.48 1.48
N LEU A 84 -25.96 -3.54 0.41
CA LEU A 84 -26.94 -2.52 0.11
C LEU A 84 -28.23 -2.75 0.89
N TYR A 85 -28.63 -1.74 1.63
CA TYR A 85 -29.89 -1.73 2.39
C TYR A 85 -30.47 -0.32 2.43
N GLU A 86 -31.74 -0.22 2.74
CA GLU A 86 -32.44 1.04 3.00
C GLU A 86 -32.91 1.09 4.44
N ASP A 87 -32.79 2.24 5.06
CA ASP A 87 -33.42 2.57 6.33
C ASP A 87 -33.87 4.03 6.33
N SER A 88 -35.13 4.25 6.66
CA SER A 88 -35.74 5.59 6.76
C SER A 88 -35.51 6.41 5.46
N GLU A 89 -35.72 5.79 4.32
CA GLU A 89 -35.57 6.38 2.98
C GLU A 89 -34.15 6.86 2.65
N ILE A 90 -33.14 6.26 3.27
CA ILE A 90 -31.72 6.43 2.90
C ILE A 90 -31.15 5.07 2.51
N ALA A 91 -30.56 4.97 1.33
CA ALA A 91 -29.82 3.79 0.90
C ALA A 91 -28.37 3.87 1.39
N TYR A 92 -27.89 2.77 1.95
CA TYR A 92 -26.54 2.64 2.51
C TYR A 92 -25.81 1.42 1.94
N LEU A 93 -24.45 1.49 1.91
CA LEU A 93 -23.57 0.33 1.79
C LEU A 93 -22.95 0.01 3.15
N LYS A 94 -23.11 -1.24 3.60
CA LYS A 94 -22.40 -1.77 4.78
C LYS A 94 -20.94 -2.02 4.46
N THR A 95 -20.06 -1.62 5.38
CA THR A 95 -18.63 -1.80 5.23
C THR A 95 -18.02 -2.62 6.36
N HIS A 96 -16.81 -3.08 6.13
CA HIS A 96 -15.88 -3.59 7.13
C HIS A 96 -14.53 -2.89 6.94
N TYR A 97 -14.00 -2.27 7.99
CA TYR A 97 -12.70 -1.62 7.86
C TYR A 97 -11.57 -2.64 7.68
N TYR A 98 -10.56 -2.27 6.89
CA TYR A 98 -9.36 -3.02 6.55
C TYR A 98 -8.15 -2.30 7.13
N GLY A 99 -7.25 -3.03 7.83
CA GLY A 99 -6.09 -2.45 8.50
C GLY A 99 -6.43 -1.67 9.78
N GLY A 100 -5.45 -1.00 10.32
CA GLY A 100 -5.55 -0.25 11.57
C GLY A 100 -5.99 1.20 11.35
N ILE A 101 -7.26 1.54 11.62
CA ILE A 101 -7.80 2.89 11.45
C ILE A 101 -8.30 3.51 12.75
N LYS A 102 -8.25 4.84 12.82
CA LYS A 102 -9.03 5.63 13.77
C LYS A 102 -10.39 5.91 13.12
N LYS A 103 -11.41 5.15 13.49
CA LYS A 103 -12.72 5.14 12.83
C LYS A 103 -13.37 6.52 12.68
N TYR A 104 -13.19 7.41 13.66
CA TYR A 104 -13.73 8.76 13.62
C TYR A 104 -13.18 9.63 12.48
N GLN A 105 -11.98 9.32 11.95
CA GLN A 105 -11.39 10.07 10.85
C GLN A 105 -12.05 9.76 9.49
N TRP A 106 -12.83 8.69 9.41
CA TRP A 106 -13.49 8.22 8.19
C TRP A 106 -14.93 8.74 8.03
N THR A 107 -15.43 9.45 9.01
CA THR A 107 -16.73 10.13 8.94
C THR A 107 -16.58 11.54 8.39
N THR A 108 -17.64 12.05 7.73
CA THR A 108 -17.75 13.45 7.25
C THR A 108 -16.66 13.89 6.24
N VAL A 109 -16.01 12.95 5.60
CA VAL A 109 -15.05 13.23 4.52
C VAL A 109 -15.59 12.74 3.18
N PRO A 110 -15.23 13.39 2.06
CA PRO A 110 -15.57 12.91 0.72
C PRO A 110 -14.89 11.56 0.46
N LEU A 111 -15.66 10.57 0.01
CA LEU A 111 -15.22 9.21 -0.27
C LEU A 111 -15.55 8.82 -1.70
N ALA A 112 -14.79 7.87 -2.23
CA ALA A 112 -14.92 7.29 -3.55
C ALA A 112 -15.07 5.76 -3.45
N LEU A 113 -15.76 5.14 -4.40
CA LEU A 113 -15.93 3.70 -4.52
C LEU A 113 -15.06 3.18 -5.66
N HIS A 114 -14.18 2.22 -5.35
CA HIS A 114 -13.28 1.58 -6.30
C HIS A 114 -13.39 0.07 -6.23
N GLY A 115 -12.99 -0.61 -7.29
CA GLY A 115 -12.79 -2.06 -7.27
C GLY A 115 -13.30 -2.79 -8.49
N VAL A 116 -13.57 -4.08 -8.32
CA VAL A 116 -14.02 -4.97 -9.39
C VAL A 116 -15.18 -5.84 -8.96
N VAL A 117 -16.02 -6.18 -9.93
CA VAL A 117 -17.14 -7.12 -9.78
C VAL A 117 -16.94 -8.24 -10.80
N TYR A 118 -16.91 -9.49 -10.32
CA TYR A 118 -16.87 -10.69 -11.16
C TYR A 118 -18.28 -11.24 -11.34
N LYS A 119 -18.81 -11.13 -12.55
CA LYS A 119 -20.15 -11.62 -12.86
C LYS A 119 -20.16 -13.15 -13.07
N LYS A 120 -21.31 -13.78 -12.90
CA LYS A 120 -21.49 -15.24 -13.10
C LYS A 120 -21.08 -15.73 -14.50
N ASN A 121 -21.15 -14.87 -15.51
CA ASN A 121 -20.74 -15.20 -16.89
C ASN A 121 -19.22 -15.08 -17.13
N GLY A 122 -18.45 -14.72 -16.08
CA GLY A 122 -16.99 -14.50 -16.16
C GLY A 122 -16.57 -13.09 -16.58
N GLU A 123 -17.52 -12.21 -16.85
CA GLU A 123 -17.24 -10.80 -17.13
C GLU A 123 -16.71 -10.10 -15.87
N VAL A 124 -15.72 -9.24 -16.03
CA VAL A 124 -15.13 -8.42 -14.95
C VAL A 124 -15.45 -6.96 -15.21
N ILE A 125 -16.16 -6.35 -14.27
CA ILE A 125 -16.52 -4.94 -14.31
C ILE A 125 -15.61 -4.17 -13.35
N THR A 126 -14.94 -3.14 -13.84
CA THR A 126 -14.22 -2.18 -12.99
C THR A 126 -15.15 -1.05 -12.61
N VAL A 127 -15.22 -0.77 -11.31
CA VAL A 127 -16.05 0.31 -10.75
C VAL A 127 -15.14 1.40 -10.21
N THR A 128 -15.41 2.65 -10.60
CA THR A 128 -14.76 3.85 -10.05
C THR A 128 -15.80 4.96 -10.02
N ILE A 129 -16.15 5.44 -8.81
CA ILE A 129 -17.12 6.52 -8.58
C ILE A 129 -16.52 7.49 -7.58
N GLY A 130 -16.51 8.78 -7.86
CA GLY A 130 -16.06 9.83 -6.95
C GLY A 130 -14.70 10.45 -7.26
N GLU A 131 -14.09 10.11 -8.42
CA GLU A 131 -12.77 10.61 -8.80
C GLU A 131 -12.79 11.72 -9.85
N LYS A 132 -13.79 11.76 -10.70
CA LYS A 132 -13.95 12.81 -11.69
C LYS A 132 -14.70 13.98 -11.08
N ASP A 133 -14.42 15.21 -11.53
CA ASP A 133 -15.13 16.40 -11.07
C ASP A 133 -16.64 16.36 -11.33
N THR A 134 -17.08 15.49 -12.25
CA THR A 134 -18.49 15.24 -12.58
C THR A 134 -19.13 14.13 -11.77
N ASP A 135 -18.34 13.34 -11.04
CA ASP A 135 -18.85 12.22 -10.25
C ASP A 135 -19.44 12.73 -8.92
N PRO A 136 -20.49 12.08 -8.40
CA PRO A 136 -20.88 12.28 -7.01
C PRO A 136 -19.82 11.68 -6.08
N VAL A 137 -19.57 12.31 -4.94
CA VAL A 137 -18.79 11.71 -3.85
C VAL A 137 -19.71 11.02 -2.86
N LEU A 138 -19.16 10.06 -2.13
CA LEU A 138 -19.85 9.32 -1.08
C LEU A 138 -19.45 9.87 0.31
N CYS A 139 -20.17 9.48 1.36
CA CYS A 139 -19.85 9.94 2.71
C CYS A 139 -20.38 8.95 3.76
N VAL A 140 -19.67 8.84 4.88
CA VAL A 140 -20.19 8.28 6.13
C VAL A 140 -20.58 9.43 7.02
N SER A 141 -21.84 9.46 7.47
CA SER A 141 -22.33 10.50 8.38
C SER A 141 -21.79 10.32 9.81
N ASP A 142 -21.73 11.42 10.55
CA ASP A 142 -21.51 11.42 11.99
C ASP A 142 -22.66 12.14 12.70
N LEU A 143 -22.81 11.91 14.01
CA LEU A 143 -23.84 12.56 14.81
C LEU A 143 -23.51 14.05 14.96
N LEU A 144 -24.51 14.89 14.74
CA LEU A 144 -24.35 16.33 14.92
C LEU A 144 -24.04 16.69 16.39
N ILE A 145 -23.28 17.77 16.59
CA ILE A 145 -22.76 18.18 17.91
C ILE A 145 -23.85 18.39 18.96
N HIS A 146 -25.03 18.88 18.57
CA HIS A 146 -26.09 19.14 19.49
C HIS A 146 -26.78 17.90 20.11
N LEU A 147 -26.59 16.73 19.51
CA LEU A 147 -27.06 15.43 19.97
C LEU A 147 -25.93 14.52 20.49
N SER A 148 -24.69 14.95 20.40
CA SER A 148 -23.50 14.09 20.64
C SER A 148 -23.09 13.97 22.12
N GLY A 149 -23.87 14.47 23.07
CA GLY A 149 -23.49 14.52 24.49
C GLY A 149 -23.04 13.18 25.09
N ASP A 150 -23.65 12.07 24.72
CA ASP A 150 -23.23 10.74 25.18
C ASP A 150 -22.12 10.14 24.30
N GLN A 151 -22.08 10.44 22.99
CA GLN A 151 -20.99 10.06 22.12
C GLN A 151 -19.65 10.67 22.59
N MET A 152 -19.66 11.95 22.97
CA MET A 152 -18.48 12.69 23.45
C MET A 152 -17.89 12.17 24.77
N LYS A 153 -18.64 11.36 25.53
CA LYS A 153 -18.15 10.72 26.76
C LYS A 153 -17.44 9.39 26.51
N LYS A 154 -17.58 8.83 25.31
CA LYS A 154 -16.94 7.57 24.93
C LYS A 154 -15.45 7.77 24.64
N THR A 155 -14.68 6.68 24.68
CA THR A 155 -13.32 6.71 24.18
C THR A 155 -13.30 6.97 22.67
N LEU A 156 -12.19 7.47 22.12
CA LEU A 156 -12.05 7.66 20.66
C LEU A 156 -12.26 6.34 19.87
N ALA A 157 -11.94 5.20 20.45
CA ALA A 157 -12.14 3.89 19.83
C ALA A 157 -13.64 3.48 19.79
N GLU A 158 -14.45 3.99 20.71
CA GLU A 158 -15.85 3.63 20.87
C GLU A 158 -16.81 4.71 20.35
N GLY A 159 -16.31 5.93 20.14
CA GLY A 159 -17.11 7.08 19.67
C GLY A 159 -17.84 6.79 18.36
N ILE A 160 -17.18 6.06 17.45
CA ILE A 160 -17.75 5.50 16.23
C ILE A 160 -17.56 3.98 16.27
N ALA A 161 -18.66 3.22 16.25
CA ALA A 161 -18.58 1.77 16.13
C ALA A 161 -18.28 1.33 14.68
N GLY A 162 -17.60 0.20 14.49
CA GLY A 162 -17.31 -0.32 13.14
C GLY A 162 -18.58 -0.54 12.30
N GLU A 163 -19.65 -1.01 12.91
CA GLU A 163 -20.95 -1.20 12.23
C GLU A 163 -21.68 0.11 11.89
N GLN A 164 -21.19 1.27 12.34
CA GLN A 164 -21.72 2.59 11.97
C GLN A 164 -21.00 3.21 10.76
N LEU A 165 -19.93 2.59 10.26
CA LEU A 165 -19.22 3.03 9.06
C LEU A 165 -19.99 2.63 7.79
N ASN A 166 -21.25 3.06 7.69
CA ASN A 166 -22.12 2.80 6.54
C ASN A 166 -22.10 4.00 5.60
N VAL A 167 -21.92 3.74 4.32
CA VAL A 167 -21.76 4.78 3.30
C VAL A 167 -23.11 5.13 2.69
N ILE A 168 -23.45 6.41 2.68
CA ILE A 168 -24.69 6.92 2.08
C ILE A 168 -24.56 6.82 0.55
N MET A 169 -25.54 6.18 -0.10
CA MET A 169 -25.61 5.98 -1.54
C MET A 169 -26.69 6.82 -2.23
N GLY A 170 -27.75 7.18 -1.54
CA GLY A 170 -28.84 7.99 -2.12
C GLY A 170 -30.03 8.14 -1.22
N THR A 171 -30.95 9.05 -1.60
CA THR A 171 -32.17 9.37 -0.84
C THR A 171 -33.39 9.61 -1.75
N ILE A 172 -33.24 9.47 -3.07
CA ILE A 172 -34.34 9.68 -4.02
C ILE A 172 -35.00 8.33 -4.31
N PRO A 173 -36.27 8.16 -3.96
CA PRO A 173 -37.00 6.91 -4.21
C PRO A 173 -37.29 6.71 -5.70
N LEU A 174 -37.44 5.46 -6.11
CA LEU A 174 -37.92 5.12 -7.43
C LEU A 174 -39.33 5.71 -7.62
N PRO A 175 -39.59 6.47 -8.70
CA PRO A 175 -40.90 7.02 -8.95
C PRO A 175 -41.91 5.90 -9.25
N ASP A 176 -43.18 6.16 -8.94
CA ASP A 176 -44.32 5.27 -9.24
C ASP A 176 -44.25 3.86 -8.63
N ASP A 177 -43.46 3.67 -7.59
CA ASP A 177 -43.37 2.42 -6.82
C ASP A 177 -43.87 2.67 -5.39
N ASP A 178 -44.88 1.92 -4.96
CA ASP A 178 -45.48 1.97 -3.61
C ASP A 178 -44.88 0.88 -2.69
N GLY A 179 -43.88 0.13 -3.13
CA GLY A 179 -43.24 -0.93 -2.37
C GLY A 179 -42.29 -0.44 -1.28
N ALA A 180 -41.69 -1.39 -0.58
CA ALA A 180 -40.59 -1.13 0.34
C ALA A 180 -39.26 -0.95 -0.44
N ASP A 181 -38.25 -0.36 0.21
CA ASP A 181 -36.89 -0.24 -0.34
C ASP A 181 -36.76 0.52 -1.67
N ARG A 182 -37.61 1.55 -1.89
CA ARG A 182 -37.65 2.31 -3.14
C ARG A 182 -36.37 3.08 -3.45
N VAL A 183 -35.69 3.58 -2.44
CA VAL A 183 -34.40 4.29 -2.59
C VAL A 183 -33.29 3.28 -2.91
N LYS A 184 -33.29 2.13 -2.25
CA LYS A 184 -32.38 1.02 -2.58
C LYS A 184 -32.56 0.57 -4.04
N LEU A 185 -33.78 0.41 -4.51
CA LEU A 185 -34.08 0.05 -5.89
C LEU A 185 -33.62 1.12 -6.89
N ALA A 186 -33.79 2.40 -6.55
CA ALA A 186 -33.28 3.51 -7.37
C ALA A 186 -31.75 3.46 -7.52
N VAL A 187 -31.05 3.20 -6.41
CA VAL A 187 -29.59 3.05 -6.43
C VAL A 187 -29.15 1.84 -7.24
N LEU A 188 -29.84 0.71 -7.10
CA LEU A 188 -29.58 -0.50 -7.93
C LEU A 188 -29.80 -0.23 -9.40
N ASN A 189 -30.83 0.51 -9.79
CA ASN A 189 -31.07 0.90 -11.19
C ASN A 189 -29.92 1.75 -11.73
N LEU A 190 -29.42 2.75 -10.96
CA LEU A 190 -28.26 3.55 -11.36
C LEU A 190 -27.01 2.70 -11.56
N LEU A 191 -26.73 1.75 -10.65
CA LEU A 191 -25.61 0.82 -10.78
C LEU A 191 -25.78 -0.12 -11.97
N HIS A 192 -27.00 -0.56 -12.24
CA HIS A 192 -27.31 -1.40 -13.39
C HIS A 192 -27.14 -0.62 -14.71
N GLU A 193 -27.68 0.57 -14.83
CA GLU A 193 -27.59 1.41 -16.03
C GLU A 193 -26.13 1.78 -16.34
N THR A 194 -25.32 2.05 -15.30
CA THR A 194 -23.94 2.50 -15.47
C THR A 194 -22.96 1.36 -15.69
N TYR A 195 -23.12 0.27 -14.94
CA TYR A 195 -22.15 -0.84 -14.86
C TYR A 195 -22.72 -2.20 -15.21
N GLY A 196 -24.04 -2.32 -15.41
CA GLY A 196 -24.69 -3.61 -15.59
C GLY A 196 -24.70 -4.51 -14.35
N ILE A 197 -24.51 -3.95 -13.15
CA ILE A 197 -24.44 -4.67 -11.88
C ILE A 197 -25.84 -4.89 -11.34
N ILE A 198 -26.11 -6.09 -10.83
CA ILE A 198 -27.31 -6.45 -10.07
C ILE A 198 -26.94 -6.75 -8.61
N GLU A 199 -27.92 -6.80 -7.72
CA GLU A 199 -27.67 -6.97 -6.27
C GLU A 199 -26.87 -8.25 -5.96
N GLU A 200 -27.13 -9.36 -6.67
CA GLU A 200 -26.41 -10.62 -6.48
C GLU A 200 -24.93 -10.54 -6.85
N ASP A 201 -24.53 -9.62 -7.70
CA ASP A 201 -23.14 -9.44 -8.14
C ASP A 201 -22.23 -8.94 -7.01
N PHE A 202 -22.78 -8.32 -5.96
CA PHE A 202 -22.00 -7.94 -4.78
C PHE A 202 -21.37 -9.13 -4.06
N LEU A 203 -21.92 -10.34 -4.16
CA LEU A 203 -21.37 -11.56 -3.56
C LEU A 203 -20.01 -11.95 -4.13
N SER A 204 -19.69 -11.51 -5.34
CA SER A 204 -18.41 -11.74 -6.03
C SER A 204 -17.71 -10.42 -6.39
N ALA A 205 -17.91 -9.40 -5.59
CA ALA A 205 -17.25 -8.10 -5.72
C ALA A 205 -16.08 -7.95 -4.74
N GLU A 206 -15.04 -7.27 -5.18
CA GLU A 206 -14.03 -6.66 -4.34
C GLU A 206 -14.15 -5.14 -4.53
N LEU A 207 -15.04 -4.53 -3.77
CA LEU A 207 -15.31 -3.09 -3.79
C LEU A 207 -14.83 -2.47 -2.48
N THR A 208 -14.22 -1.31 -2.57
CA THR A 208 -13.66 -0.60 -1.43
C THR A 208 -13.96 0.90 -1.49
N ILE A 209 -14.15 1.49 -0.33
CA ILE A 209 -14.32 2.92 -0.13
C ILE A 209 -12.99 3.50 0.31
N VAL A 210 -12.54 4.51 -0.42
CA VAL A 210 -11.30 5.25 -0.19
C VAL A 210 -11.57 6.75 -0.18
N PRO A 211 -10.71 7.59 0.39
CA PRO A 211 -10.85 9.04 0.31
C PRO A 211 -10.85 9.53 -1.13
N ALA A 212 -11.86 10.34 -1.50
CA ALA A 212 -11.93 11.00 -2.78
C ALA A 212 -10.90 12.15 -2.88
N GLY A 213 -10.47 12.47 -4.07
CA GLY A 213 -9.57 13.59 -4.34
C GLY A 213 -8.14 13.18 -4.66
N LYS A 214 -7.33 14.16 -5.02
CA LYS A 214 -6.00 13.99 -5.60
C LYS A 214 -4.89 14.32 -4.60
N CYS A 215 -3.69 13.82 -4.87
CA CYS A 215 -2.47 14.24 -4.20
C CYS A 215 -2.24 15.74 -4.38
N ARG A 216 -1.98 16.46 -3.30
CA ARG A 216 -1.79 17.91 -3.30
C ARG A 216 -0.55 18.33 -2.53
N GLU A 217 0.03 19.45 -2.96
CA GLU A 217 1.06 20.12 -2.19
C GLU A 217 0.49 20.72 -0.91
N VAL A 218 1.23 20.60 0.20
CA VAL A 218 0.84 21.06 1.53
C VAL A 218 1.93 21.96 2.10
N GLY A 219 1.49 22.96 2.89
CA GLY A 219 2.32 24.04 3.40
C GLY A 219 2.42 25.22 2.42
N LEU A 220 2.64 26.42 2.95
CA LEU A 220 2.78 27.63 2.11
C LEU A 220 4.03 27.55 1.22
N ASP A 221 5.06 26.85 1.66
CA ASP A 221 6.30 26.58 0.94
C ASP A 221 6.19 25.39 -0.02
N ARG A 222 5.06 24.67 -0.03
CA ARG A 222 4.80 23.51 -0.88
C ARG A 222 5.80 22.35 -0.71
N SER A 223 6.42 22.25 0.46
CA SER A 223 7.46 21.24 0.74
C SER A 223 6.90 19.84 0.95
N LEU A 224 5.63 19.73 1.32
CA LEU A 224 4.98 18.46 1.59
C LEU A 224 4.01 18.04 0.48
N LEU A 225 3.71 16.75 0.44
CA LEU A 225 2.62 16.16 -0.33
C LEU A 225 1.62 15.54 0.64
N GLY A 226 0.34 15.79 0.39
CA GLY A 226 -0.76 15.19 1.12
C GLY A 226 -1.59 14.33 0.18
N ALA A 227 -1.84 13.08 0.58
CA ALA A 227 -2.69 12.15 -0.14
C ALA A 227 -3.15 11.01 0.78
N TYR A 228 -4.10 10.22 0.31
CA TYR A 228 -4.47 8.95 0.90
C TYR A 228 -3.46 7.86 0.49
N GLY A 229 -2.99 7.10 1.48
CA GLY A 229 -2.16 5.91 1.26
C GLY A 229 -0.73 6.21 0.78
N HIS A 230 -0.09 7.23 1.34
CA HIS A 230 1.37 7.32 1.28
C HIS A 230 2.00 6.07 1.89
N ASP A 231 1.36 5.52 2.92
CA ASP A 231 1.61 4.20 3.48
C ASP A 231 0.98 3.10 2.59
N ASP A 232 1.73 2.27 1.82
CA ASP A 232 3.18 2.42 1.60
C ASP A 232 3.47 2.67 0.11
N ARG A 233 2.53 3.30 -0.60
CA ARG A 233 2.71 3.63 -2.03
C ARG A 233 3.87 4.60 -2.28
N VAL A 234 4.30 5.36 -1.28
CA VAL A 234 5.46 6.23 -1.44
C VAL A 234 6.75 5.43 -1.58
N CYS A 235 6.95 4.41 -0.75
CA CYS A 235 8.12 3.53 -0.87
C CYS A 235 7.98 2.59 -2.07
N SER A 236 6.76 2.15 -2.39
CA SER A 236 6.48 1.38 -3.61
C SER A 236 6.90 2.12 -4.87
N TYR A 237 6.53 3.40 -5.00
CA TYR A 237 6.96 4.22 -6.13
C TYR A 237 8.47 4.49 -6.11
N ALA A 238 9.04 4.72 -4.92
CA ALA A 238 10.48 4.92 -4.75
C ALA A 238 11.29 3.68 -5.16
N ALA A 239 10.76 2.47 -4.99
CA ALA A 239 11.35 1.22 -5.45
C ALA A 239 11.13 1.00 -6.96
N LEU A 240 9.94 1.30 -7.47
CA LEU A 240 9.56 1.06 -8.86
C LEU A 240 10.30 1.98 -9.85
N ALA A 241 10.28 3.29 -9.59
CA ALA A 241 10.76 4.29 -10.55
C ALA A 241 12.23 4.10 -10.95
N PRO A 242 13.20 3.86 -10.04
CA PRO A 242 14.57 3.62 -10.43
C PRO A 242 14.76 2.29 -11.17
N LEU A 243 14.01 1.23 -10.82
CA LEU A 243 14.08 -0.03 -11.55
C LEU A 243 13.65 0.11 -13.00
N LEU A 244 12.57 0.86 -13.27
CA LEU A 244 12.08 1.10 -14.65
C LEU A 244 13.12 1.84 -15.50
N ALA A 245 13.89 2.74 -14.90
CA ALA A 245 14.90 3.56 -15.57
C ALA A 245 16.28 2.90 -15.66
N MET A 246 16.48 1.78 -14.95
CA MET A 246 17.79 1.13 -14.84
C MET A 246 18.17 0.37 -16.11
N GLY A 247 19.49 0.38 -16.41
CA GLY A 247 20.13 -0.55 -17.35
C GLY A 247 20.39 -1.91 -16.71
N THR A 248 21.32 -2.68 -17.28
CA THR A 248 21.73 -3.98 -16.74
C THR A 248 22.53 -3.79 -15.45
N PRO A 249 22.07 -4.32 -14.30
CA PRO A 249 22.79 -4.26 -13.03
C PRO A 249 23.88 -5.34 -12.94
N ALA A 250 24.82 -5.22 -12.00
CA ALA A 250 25.79 -6.28 -11.72
C ALA A 250 25.08 -7.53 -11.15
N LYS A 251 24.40 -7.40 -10.02
CA LYS A 251 23.51 -8.44 -9.49
C LYS A 251 22.08 -8.21 -9.97
N THR A 252 21.30 -9.27 -10.12
CA THR A 252 19.88 -9.18 -10.46
C THR A 252 19.17 -8.22 -9.49
N ALA A 253 18.48 -7.21 -10.04
CA ALA A 253 17.68 -6.24 -9.28
C ALA A 253 16.22 -6.67 -9.28
N VAL A 254 15.61 -6.72 -8.09
CA VAL A 254 14.24 -7.19 -7.89
C VAL A 254 13.41 -6.14 -7.14
N CYS A 255 12.27 -5.77 -7.69
CA CYS A 255 11.24 -4.97 -7.02
C CYS A 255 10.07 -5.86 -6.63
N VAL A 256 9.64 -5.79 -5.38
CA VAL A 256 8.47 -6.50 -4.84
C VAL A 256 7.46 -5.47 -4.36
N LEU A 257 6.27 -5.47 -4.97
CA LEU A 257 5.14 -4.66 -4.54
C LEU A 257 4.07 -5.62 -3.99
N ALA A 258 4.05 -5.76 -2.67
CA ALA A 258 3.24 -6.73 -1.95
C ALA A 258 1.83 -6.21 -1.67
N ASP A 259 0.90 -7.13 -1.44
CA ASP A 259 -0.46 -6.87 -0.97
C ASP A 259 -0.62 -7.39 0.46
N LYS A 260 -1.64 -6.89 1.16
CA LYS A 260 -2.09 -7.40 2.47
C LYS A 260 -1.11 -7.19 3.63
N GLU A 261 -0.16 -6.28 3.50
CA GLU A 261 0.73 -5.93 4.60
C GLU A 261 -0.09 -5.47 5.81
N GLU A 262 -1.05 -4.60 5.60
CA GLU A 262 -1.92 -3.95 6.60
C GLU A 262 -2.78 -4.93 7.43
N ILE A 263 -2.90 -6.16 6.99
CA ILE A 263 -3.63 -7.23 7.69
C ILE A 263 -2.75 -8.44 8.00
N GLY A 264 -1.42 -8.25 8.02
CA GLY A 264 -0.43 -9.26 8.42
C GLY A 264 0.10 -10.11 7.30
N SER A 265 0.08 -9.65 6.05
CA SER A 265 0.67 -10.31 4.87
C SER A 265 0.12 -11.72 4.57
N VAL A 266 -1.09 -12.03 5.02
CA VAL A 266 -1.74 -13.34 4.84
C VAL A 266 -2.42 -13.47 3.47
N GLY A 267 -2.66 -14.73 3.03
CA GLY A 267 -3.35 -15.03 1.78
C GLY A 267 -2.44 -15.02 0.55
N VAL A 268 -3.03 -15.33 -0.63
CA VAL A 268 -2.29 -15.68 -1.86
C VAL A 268 -1.53 -14.52 -2.53
N SER A 269 -1.82 -13.29 -2.16
CA SER A 269 -1.15 -12.08 -2.64
C SER A 269 -0.21 -11.42 -1.62
N GLY A 270 -0.29 -11.84 -0.34
CA GLY A 270 0.59 -11.38 0.73
C GLY A 270 1.94 -12.09 0.76
N MET A 271 2.89 -11.53 1.52
CA MET A 271 4.27 -12.04 1.61
C MET A 271 4.41 -13.38 2.33
N GLN A 272 3.38 -13.87 3.00
CA GLN A 272 3.36 -15.22 3.57
C GLN A 272 3.05 -16.31 2.53
N SER A 273 2.61 -15.94 1.31
CA SER A 273 2.40 -16.90 0.22
C SER A 273 3.73 -17.31 -0.43
N TYR A 274 3.70 -18.41 -1.17
CA TYR A 274 4.86 -18.86 -1.98
C TYR A 274 5.08 -18.04 -3.27
N CYS A 275 4.36 -16.94 -3.45
CA CYS A 275 4.43 -16.16 -4.70
C CYS A 275 5.85 -15.64 -4.99
N PHE A 276 6.52 -15.11 -3.97
CA PHE A 276 7.89 -14.61 -4.09
C PHE A 276 8.88 -15.74 -4.38
N GLU A 277 8.84 -16.84 -3.62
CA GLU A 277 9.70 -18.00 -3.86
C GLU A 277 9.50 -18.60 -5.24
N THR A 278 8.25 -18.71 -5.69
CA THR A 278 7.95 -19.25 -7.02
C THR A 278 8.51 -18.33 -8.12
N PHE A 279 8.40 -17.01 -7.94
CA PHE A 279 8.99 -16.05 -8.87
C PHE A 279 10.51 -16.20 -8.95
N VAL A 280 11.20 -16.19 -7.80
CA VAL A 280 12.66 -16.31 -7.76
C VAL A 280 13.13 -17.69 -8.22
N ARG A 281 12.38 -18.76 -7.95
CA ARG A 281 12.67 -20.11 -8.45
C ARG A 281 12.69 -20.12 -9.97
N ASP A 282 11.69 -19.55 -10.63
CA ASP A 282 11.65 -19.49 -12.09
C ASP A 282 12.82 -18.67 -12.67
N LEU A 283 13.28 -17.60 -11.97
CA LEU A 283 14.49 -16.88 -12.36
C LEU A 283 15.75 -17.76 -12.22
N CYS A 284 15.87 -18.50 -11.11
CA CYS A 284 16.99 -19.40 -10.84
C CYS A 284 17.02 -20.54 -11.87
N ASP A 285 15.88 -21.17 -12.14
CA ASP A 285 15.76 -22.25 -13.12
C ASP A 285 16.18 -21.78 -14.52
N ALA A 286 15.82 -20.55 -14.90
CA ALA A 286 16.20 -19.93 -16.18
C ALA A 286 17.73 -19.75 -16.35
N GLN A 287 18.49 -19.73 -15.26
CA GLN A 287 19.94 -19.57 -15.24
C GLN A 287 20.69 -20.80 -14.72
N GLY A 288 20.02 -21.87 -14.32
CA GLY A 288 20.63 -23.04 -13.67
C GLY A 288 21.23 -22.72 -12.29
N ALA A 289 20.65 -21.77 -11.56
CA ALA A 289 21.08 -21.35 -10.23
C ALA A 289 20.26 -22.04 -9.11
N SER A 290 20.83 -22.09 -7.90
CA SER A 290 20.14 -22.60 -6.71
C SER A 290 19.34 -21.51 -6.02
N LEU A 291 18.05 -21.76 -5.74
CA LEU A 291 17.19 -20.85 -4.98
C LEU A 291 17.78 -20.56 -3.60
N ASP A 292 18.25 -21.58 -2.88
CA ASP A 292 18.79 -21.44 -1.53
C ASP A 292 20.05 -20.57 -1.51
N ARG A 293 20.95 -20.75 -2.50
CA ARG A 293 22.14 -19.92 -2.66
C ARG A 293 21.80 -18.50 -3.07
N CYS A 294 20.79 -18.33 -3.92
CA CYS A 294 20.29 -17.02 -4.29
C CYS A 294 19.79 -16.25 -3.06
N PHE A 295 18.99 -16.88 -2.21
CA PHE A 295 18.46 -16.25 -1.01
C PHE A 295 19.56 -15.95 0.03
N GLU A 296 20.45 -16.90 0.31
CA GLU A 296 21.55 -16.75 1.26
C GLU A 296 22.48 -15.56 0.92
N ASN A 297 22.71 -15.30 -0.38
CA ASN A 297 23.57 -14.23 -0.88
C ASN A 297 22.82 -12.96 -1.28
N ALA A 298 21.49 -12.90 -1.07
CA ALA A 298 20.68 -11.75 -1.42
C ALA A 298 20.68 -10.70 -0.30
N PHE A 299 20.46 -9.46 -0.71
CA PHE A 299 20.19 -8.34 0.19
C PHE A 299 18.82 -7.73 -0.15
N CYS A 300 18.04 -7.40 0.89
CA CYS A 300 16.75 -6.74 0.78
C CYS A 300 16.72 -5.45 1.58
N LEU A 301 16.38 -4.34 0.93
CA LEU A 301 15.86 -3.16 1.60
C LEU A 301 14.33 -3.30 1.62
N SER A 302 13.81 -3.64 2.78
CA SER A 302 12.38 -3.64 3.06
C SER A 302 11.98 -2.20 3.27
N ALA A 303 11.13 -1.69 2.40
CA ALA A 303 10.69 -0.32 2.52
C ALA A 303 9.27 -0.31 3.09
N ASP A 304 9.10 0.53 4.07
CA ASP A 304 7.84 0.85 4.69
C ASP A 304 7.95 2.23 5.32
N VAL A 305 6.90 3.02 5.30
CA VAL A 305 6.93 4.35 5.91
C VAL A 305 7.28 4.26 7.39
N THR A 306 7.87 5.30 7.92
CA THR A 306 8.18 5.40 9.35
C THR A 306 7.54 6.64 9.95
N ASN A 307 7.32 6.63 11.26
CA ASN A 307 6.71 7.75 11.96
C ASN A 307 7.60 8.99 11.91
N ALA A 308 7.13 10.08 11.30
CA ALA A 308 7.77 11.39 11.43
C ALA A 308 7.42 11.99 12.80
N PHE A 309 8.41 12.61 13.45
CA PHE A 309 8.21 13.29 14.72
C PHE A 309 7.20 14.45 14.55
N ASP A 310 6.08 14.36 15.26
CA ASP A 310 5.10 15.44 15.36
C ASP A 310 5.22 16.12 16.74
N PRO A 311 5.57 17.41 16.78
CA PRO A 311 5.65 18.15 18.05
C PRO A 311 4.33 18.22 18.82
N ASN A 312 3.19 18.09 18.16
CA ASN A 312 1.87 18.06 18.83
C ASN A 312 1.65 16.80 19.68
N PHE A 313 2.43 15.74 19.42
CA PHE A 313 2.34 14.43 20.09
C PHE A 313 3.71 13.92 20.52
N ALA A 314 4.57 14.87 20.97
CA ALA A 314 5.96 14.60 21.32
C ALA A 314 6.15 13.53 22.41
N GLU A 315 5.14 13.33 23.25
CA GLU A 315 5.14 12.35 24.35
C GLU A 315 5.10 10.89 23.83
N THR A 316 4.70 10.64 22.59
CA THR A 316 4.62 9.30 22.00
C THR A 316 5.94 8.84 21.39
N CYS A 317 6.90 9.73 21.20
CA CYS A 317 8.13 9.49 20.45
C CYS A 317 9.38 9.42 21.34
N ASP A 318 10.37 8.60 20.94
CA ASP A 318 11.74 8.69 21.40
C ASP A 318 12.48 9.74 20.55
N LYS A 319 12.67 10.94 21.09
CA LYS A 319 13.26 12.08 20.36
C LYS A 319 14.66 11.84 19.80
N ARG A 320 15.40 10.84 20.32
CA ARG A 320 16.76 10.50 19.84
C ARG A 320 16.76 9.57 18.65
N ASN A 321 15.72 8.73 18.53
CA ASN A 321 15.66 7.66 17.54
C ASN A 321 14.50 7.82 16.55
N ASN A 322 13.63 8.81 16.73
CA ASN A 322 12.51 9.07 15.85
C ASN A 322 12.94 9.90 14.64
N SER A 323 12.46 9.53 13.44
CA SER A 323 12.71 10.30 12.23
C SER A 323 11.96 11.64 12.21
N ARG A 324 12.44 12.55 11.36
CA ARG A 324 11.88 13.90 11.17
C ARG A 324 11.69 14.16 9.68
N LEU A 325 10.74 15.00 9.34
CA LEU A 325 10.56 15.47 7.96
C LEU A 325 11.79 16.28 7.50
N ASN A 326 12.14 16.14 6.22
CA ASN A 326 13.25 16.83 5.55
C ASN A 326 14.67 16.40 6.01
N TYR A 327 14.80 15.22 6.63
CA TYR A 327 16.10 14.66 7.04
C TYR A 327 16.45 13.39 6.26
N GLY A 328 15.70 13.08 5.23
CA GLY A 328 15.96 11.93 4.36
C GLY A 328 15.37 10.62 4.87
N VAL A 329 15.89 9.52 4.36
CA VAL A 329 15.40 8.15 4.62
C VAL A 329 15.51 7.79 6.10
N GLY A 330 14.44 7.29 6.69
CA GLY A 330 14.45 6.70 8.02
C GLY A 330 14.90 5.25 7.97
N ILE A 331 16.05 4.90 8.57
CA ILE A 331 16.50 3.52 8.71
C ILE A 331 16.02 2.95 10.04
N CYS A 332 15.22 1.88 9.98
CA CYS A 332 14.75 1.15 11.14
C CYS A 332 15.62 -0.10 11.34
N LYS A 333 16.51 -0.09 12.32
CA LYS A 333 17.32 -1.26 12.65
C LYS A 333 16.44 -2.47 13.03
N TYR A 334 15.30 -2.20 13.64
CA TYR A 334 14.29 -3.19 14.01
C TYR A 334 12.90 -2.56 13.98
N THR A 335 11.92 -3.39 13.70
CA THR A 335 10.48 -3.09 13.79
C THR A 335 9.87 -4.00 14.87
N GLY A 336 8.57 -4.19 14.87
CA GLY A 336 7.88 -5.02 15.85
C GLY A 336 7.44 -4.24 17.08
N SER A 337 6.80 -4.92 18.03
CA SER A 337 6.18 -4.31 19.20
C SER A 337 6.73 -4.88 20.50
N ARG A 338 6.61 -4.12 21.60
CA ARG A 338 7.08 -4.49 22.94
C ARG A 338 8.54 -4.97 22.92
N GLY A 339 8.83 -6.24 23.24
CA GLY A 339 10.17 -6.83 23.19
C GLY A 339 10.62 -7.22 21.77
N LYS A 340 10.35 -6.41 20.75
CA LYS A 340 10.67 -6.67 19.33
C LYS A 340 9.92 -7.87 18.74
N GLY A 341 8.74 -8.21 19.25
CA GLY A 341 7.93 -9.30 18.71
C GLY A 341 7.50 -9.01 17.27
N GLY A 342 7.67 -10.01 16.37
CA GLY A 342 7.32 -9.87 14.95
C GLY A 342 8.27 -9.00 14.13
N ALA A 343 9.46 -8.68 14.66
CA ALA A 343 10.45 -7.85 13.97
C ALA A 343 11.46 -8.65 13.16
N SER A 344 12.01 -7.99 12.13
CA SER A 344 13.36 -8.28 11.64
C SER A 344 14.33 -7.35 12.37
N ASP A 345 15.28 -7.88 13.15
CA ASP A 345 16.33 -7.07 13.83
C ASP A 345 17.61 -7.16 13.01
N ALA A 346 17.91 -6.11 12.25
CA ALA A 346 19.06 -6.09 11.36
C ALA A 346 20.37 -6.22 12.14
N SER A 347 21.31 -7.05 11.62
CA SER A 347 22.62 -7.23 12.22
C SER A 347 23.48 -5.96 12.10
N ALA A 348 24.57 -5.89 12.86
CA ALA A 348 25.50 -4.76 12.79
C ALA A 348 26.16 -4.68 11.41
N GLU A 349 26.44 -5.82 10.78
CA GLU A 349 27.05 -5.92 9.44
C GLU A 349 26.08 -5.38 8.38
N ALA A 350 24.80 -5.75 8.43
CA ALA A 350 23.76 -5.25 7.54
C ALA A 350 23.61 -3.73 7.67
N MET A 351 23.58 -3.21 8.90
CA MET A 351 23.52 -1.77 9.16
C MET A 351 24.77 -1.04 8.64
N GLY A 352 25.95 -1.62 8.83
CA GLY A 352 27.22 -1.08 8.32
C GLY A 352 27.22 -1.02 6.78
N TYR A 353 26.72 -2.07 6.13
CA TYR A 353 26.58 -2.13 4.68
C TYR A 353 25.64 -1.03 4.15
N VAL A 354 24.44 -0.89 4.71
CA VAL A 354 23.47 0.14 4.28
C VAL A 354 24.03 1.54 4.48
N ARG A 355 24.69 1.81 5.61
CA ARG A 355 25.33 3.11 5.87
C ARG A 355 26.36 3.44 4.80
N SER A 356 27.28 2.51 4.51
CA SER A 356 28.30 2.70 3.49
C SER A 356 27.67 2.95 2.12
N LEU A 357 26.65 2.15 1.76
CA LEU A 357 25.92 2.27 0.50
C LEU A 357 25.29 3.65 0.34
N PHE A 358 24.58 4.13 1.37
CA PHE A 358 23.88 5.42 1.34
C PHE A 358 24.86 6.60 1.34
N GLU A 359 25.93 6.53 2.13
CA GLU A 359 26.97 7.56 2.17
C GLU A 359 27.68 7.70 0.82
N ASN A 360 28.07 6.58 0.20
CA ASN A 360 28.69 6.57 -1.13
C ASN A 360 27.77 7.13 -2.23
N ALA A 361 26.48 6.88 -2.14
CA ALA A 361 25.48 7.39 -3.08
C ALA A 361 25.02 8.85 -2.77
N GLY A 362 25.50 9.46 -1.69
CA GLY A 362 25.05 10.80 -1.26
C GLY A 362 23.58 10.83 -0.87
N VAL A 363 23.09 9.75 -0.27
CA VAL A 363 21.75 9.67 0.31
C VAL A 363 21.77 10.25 1.70
N MET A 364 20.90 11.21 1.96
CA MET A 364 20.65 11.66 3.35
C MET A 364 19.73 10.67 4.05
N TRP A 365 20.12 10.27 5.25
CA TRP A 365 19.40 9.29 6.05
C TRP A 365 19.46 9.61 7.54
N GLN A 366 18.57 9.01 8.29
CA GLN A 366 18.44 9.17 9.74
C GLN A 366 18.00 7.84 10.38
N SER A 367 18.18 7.69 11.68
CA SER A 367 17.58 6.56 12.41
C SER A 367 16.08 6.79 12.58
N ALA A 368 15.32 5.70 12.58
CA ALA A 368 13.88 5.71 12.78
C ALA A 368 13.45 4.61 13.75
N THR A 369 12.45 4.92 14.57
CA THR A 369 11.71 3.96 15.40
C THR A 369 10.24 4.35 15.41
N LEU A 370 9.35 3.37 15.47
CA LEU A 370 7.91 3.60 15.54
C LEU A 370 7.47 3.81 16.99
N GLY A 371 7.66 5.05 17.49
CA GLY A 371 7.25 5.45 18.84
C GLY A 371 8.16 4.97 19.96
N LYS A 372 7.73 5.20 21.20
CA LYS A 372 8.40 4.72 22.42
C LYS A 372 8.18 3.22 22.63
N VAL A 373 9.13 2.58 23.33
CA VAL A 373 8.95 1.21 23.83
C VAL A 373 7.64 1.10 24.61
N ASP A 374 6.91 0.02 24.40
CA ASP A 374 5.58 -0.29 24.96
C ASP A 374 4.39 0.54 24.41
N GLN A 375 4.63 1.59 23.62
CA GLN A 375 3.57 2.43 23.03
C GLN A 375 3.46 2.26 21.51
N GLY A 376 4.59 2.05 20.83
CA GLY A 376 4.67 1.91 19.39
C GLY A 376 5.14 0.54 18.95
N GLY A 377 5.20 0.37 17.64
CA GLY A 377 5.70 -0.84 16.99
C GLY A 377 4.69 -1.42 16.01
N GLY A 378 5.20 -2.09 15.01
CA GLY A 378 4.45 -2.78 13.97
C GLY A 378 5.37 -3.75 13.24
N GLY A 379 4.80 -4.72 12.53
CA GLY A 379 5.53 -5.56 11.59
C GLY A 379 5.72 -4.84 10.26
N THR A 380 6.55 -5.40 9.39
CA THR A 380 6.75 -4.99 8.01
C THR A 380 7.00 -6.23 7.15
N VAL A 381 7.10 -6.07 5.84
CA VAL A 381 7.45 -7.19 4.94
C VAL A 381 8.86 -7.75 5.21
N ALA A 382 9.72 -7.03 5.96
CA ALA A 382 11.07 -7.45 6.30
C ALA A 382 11.15 -8.80 7.02
N ALA A 383 10.25 -9.06 7.96
CA ALA A 383 10.24 -10.33 8.71
C ALA A 383 10.08 -11.54 7.75
N TYR A 384 9.27 -11.40 6.71
CA TYR A 384 9.03 -12.45 5.73
C TYR A 384 10.22 -12.65 4.79
N MET A 385 10.94 -11.57 4.43
CA MET A 385 12.19 -11.67 3.67
C MET A 385 13.30 -12.31 4.49
N ALA A 386 13.48 -11.87 5.74
CA ALA A 386 14.48 -12.44 6.65
C ALA A 386 14.24 -13.93 6.95
N ASN A 387 12.99 -14.36 7.10
CA ASN A 387 12.63 -15.77 7.30
C ASN A 387 12.99 -16.67 6.11
N ARG A 388 13.28 -16.08 4.94
CA ARG A 388 13.79 -16.77 3.75
C ARG A 388 15.31 -16.75 3.65
N ASN A 389 16.01 -16.49 4.75
CA ASN A 389 17.47 -16.39 4.82
C ASN A 389 18.06 -15.24 3.99
N ILE A 390 17.31 -14.15 3.80
CA ILE A 390 17.76 -12.96 3.07
C ILE A 390 18.18 -11.90 4.09
N VAL A 391 19.38 -11.33 3.94
CA VAL A 391 19.84 -10.21 4.76
C VAL A 391 18.93 -9.02 4.49
N THR A 392 18.22 -8.54 5.52
CA THR A 392 17.16 -7.54 5.36
C THR A 392 17.34 -6.38 6.34
N VAL A 393 17.13 -5.16 5.84
CA VAL A 393 17.08 -3.92 6.63
C VAL A 393 15.81 -3.16 6.25
N ASP A 394 15.09 -2.60 7.25
CA ASP A 394 13.96 -1.72 7.00
C ASP A 394 14.42 -0.27 6.84
N ALA A 395 13.88 0.41 5.82
CA ALA A 395 14.10 1.83 5.63
C ALA A 395 13.01 2.45 4.76
N GLY A 396 12.47 3.60 5.15
CA GLY A 396 11.42 4.24 4.37
C GLY A 396 11.24 5.73 4.63
N VAL A 397 10.14 6.25 4.07
CA VAL A 397 9.81 7.67 4.11
C VAL A 397 9.19 8.03 5.45
N PRO A 398 9.68 9.07 6.16
CA PRO A 398 8.96 9.61 7.32
C PRO A 398 7.59 10.19 6.93
N VAL A 399 6.52 9.74 7.58
CA VAL A 399 5.13 10.14 7.32
C VAL A 399 4.49 10.72 8.58
N LEU A 400 3.68 11.76 8.42
CA LEU A 400 2.73 12.21 9.42
C LEU A 400 1.33 11.69 9.11
N CYS A 401 0.54 11.47 10.15
CA CYS A 401 -0.85 11.01 10.03
C CYS A 401 -0.98 9.61 9.38
N MET A 402 0.01 8.73 9.59
CA MET A 402 -0.03 7.34 9.12
C MET A 402 -1.41 6.70 9.36
N HIS A 403 -1.94 5.97 8.38
CA HIS A 403 -3.27 5.33 8.38
C HIS A 403 -4.48 6.28 8.42
N ALA A 404 -4.27 7.60 8.35
CA ALA A 404 -5.39 8.53 8.22
C ALA A 404 -5.89 8.62 6.77
N PRO A 405 -7.12 9.10 6.52
CA PRO A 405 -7.60 9.40 5.17
C PRO A 405 -6.75 10.41 4.40
N TRP A 406 -5.89 11.15 5.10
CA TRP A 406 -4.98 12.14 4.54
C TRP A 406 -3.65 12.10 5.29
N GLU A 407 -2.61 11.62 4.63
CA GLU A 407 -1.26 11.47 5.16
C GLU A 407 -0.32 12.50 4.53
N LEU A 408 0.78 12.83 5.20
CA LEU A 408 1.72 13.86 4.76
C LEU A 408 3.14 13.33 4.70
N VAL A 409 3.82 13.54 3.57
CA VAL A 409 5.24 13.20 3.38
C VAL A 409 6.02 14.41 2.84
N SER A 410 7.32 14.47 3.11
CA SER A 410 8.20 15.48 2.53
C SER A 410 8.65 15.07 1.13
N LYS A 411 8.60 16.00 0.16
CA LYS A 411 9.15 15.80 -1.17
C LYS A 411 10.64 15.43 -1.16
N PHE A 412 11.38 16.04 -0.23
CA PHE A 412 12.80 15.76 -0.06
C PHE A 412 13.04 14.32 0.40
N ASP A 413 12.28 13.84 1.38
CA ASP A 413 12.43 12.49 1.91
C ASP A 413 12.00 11.44 0.88
N CYS A 414 10.95 11.70 0.09
CA CYS A 414 10.57 10.86 -1.05
C CYS A 414 11.71 10.74 -2.07
N TYR A 415 12.36 11.86 -2.41
CA TYR A 415 13.49 11.88 -3.35
C TYR A 415 14.71 11.13 -2.79
N MET A 416 15.05 11.30 -1.51
CA MET A 416 16.15 10.59 -0.87
C MET A 416 15.88 9.09 -0.78
N THR A 417 14.63 8.67 -0.55
CA THR A 417 14.26 7.26 -0.56
C THR A 417 14.41 6.64 -1.95
N MET A 418 13.99 7.35 -3.00
CA MET A 418 14.23 6.90 -4.37
C MET A 418 15.74 6.74 -4.68
N LYS A 419 16.58 7.67 -4.21
CA LYS A 419 18.05 7.55 -4.32
C LYS A 419 18.59 6.33 -3.57
N ALA A 420 18.05 6.07 -2.37
CA ALA A 420 18.43 4.89 -1.58
C ALA A 420 18.10 3.60 -2.31
N MET A 421 16.90 3.47 -2.90
CA MET A 421 16.52 2.31 -3.71
C MET A 421 17.43 2.16 -4.93
N THR A 422 17.78 3.27 -5.59
CA THR A 422 18.73 3.26 -6.70
C THR A 422 20.10 2.70 -6.29
N ALA A 423 20.61 3.13 -5.13
CA ALA A 423 21.88 2.64 -4.60
C ALA A 423 21.83 1.14 -4.27
N VAL A 424 20.73 0.68 -3.67
CA VAL A 424 20.53 -0.76 -3.38
C VAL A 424 20.54 -1.57 -4.65
N TYR A 425 19.78 -1.20 -5.68
CA TYR A 425 19.78 -1.93 -6.95
C TYR A 425 21.15 -1.96 -7.62
N ALA A 426 21.89 -0.86 -7.53
CA ALA A 426 23.25 -0.79 -8.10
C ALA A 426 24.28 -1.60 -7.29
N GLY A 427 24.05 -1.83 -5.99
CA GLY A 427 24.98 -2.52 -5.09
C GLY A 427 26.29 -1.76 -4.85
N LYS A 428 26.28 -0.43 -4.98
CA LYS A 428 27.46 0.43 -4.94
C LYS A 428 27.23 1.68 -4.10
#